data_a42df2ab35c9f7cb0159fca3d2d6a65c
#
_entry.id   a42df2ab35c9f7cb0159fca3d2d6a65c
#
_cell.length_a   1.000
_cell.length_b   1.000
_cell.length_c   1.000
_cell.angle_alpha   90.00
_cell.angle_beta   90.00
_cell.angle_gamma   90.00
#
_symmetry.space_group_name_H-M   'P 1'
#
loop_
_entity.id
_entity.type
_entity.pdbx_description
1 polymer ?
#
loop_
_entity_poly.entity_id
_entity_poly.type
_entity_poly.pdbx_seq_one_letter_code
_entity_poly.pdbx_strand_id
1 'polypeptide(L)'
;MKKVLVITYYWPPSGGAGVQRWVKFIKYFKNQNIDPYIISVDPDFASYPVIDKSLINDIPENTNVYLTKTNEPYSIYKKINNNQTPYAGFANEGRPNFLQKIARFIRGNFFIPDSRKGWNDFAYKKAVKVLEKENIDTVITTSPPHSTQLIGLKLKETLNIKWIADLRDPWTDIYYYKSMLHTKWAKRKDLNYEKGVIEISDKIVVVSDSIKQLLINKSNLIQESKIHVIPNGFDEEDFSVSSTNKNNKFLLSYVGTITKDYPLDSIKKSITNLNINLEFTGKADHPTKHLLNEIAVFNNHVKHKESINLLLASDMLLLVIPKIANNKGILTGKLFEYLGARKPILCIGPTDGDAAKIIKECKAGKTFDYSDENGIYEFIETCMSNEFIFENKNYLNYSRRNLTKTLSKILNDKVNNEKL
;
A
#
# COMPACT_ATOMS: atom_id res chain seq x y z
N MET A 1 19.44 -6.28 -21.56
CA MET A 1 18.50 -6.02 -20.46
C MET A 1 17.12 -6.52 -20.87
N LYS A 2 16.40 -7.17 -19.96
CA LYS A 2 15.02 -7.61 -20.21
C LYS A 2 14.09 -6.41 -20.20
N LYS A 3 13.37 -6.17 -21.29
CA LYS A 3 12.37 -5.11 -21.37
C LYS A 3 11.07 -5.57 -20.68
N VAL A 4 10.46 -4.71 -19.87
CA VAL A 4 9.21 -4.99 -19.15
C VAL A 4 8.29 -3.78 -19.24
N LEU A 5 7.03 -4.00 -19.62
CA LEU A 5 6.02 -2.96 -19.63
C LEU A 5 5.25 -2.96 -18.29
N VAL A 6 5.28 -1.83 -17.59
CA VAL A 6 4.51 -1.60 -16.35
C VAL A 6 3.33 -0.68 -16.65
N ILE A 7 2.11 -1.14 -16.40
CA ILE A 7 0.89 -0.37 -16.57
C ILE A 7 0.36 0.01 -15.19
N THR A 8 0.38 1.30 -14.88
CA THR A 8 -0.04 1.85 -13.60
C THR A 8 -0.81 3.15 -13.80
N TYR A 9 -1.98 3.26 -13.17
CA TYR A 9 -2.74 4.51 -13.21
C TYR A 9 -2.06 5.62 -12.41
N TYR A 10 -1.58 5.27 -11.19
CA TYR A 10 -0.94 6.23 -10.29
C TYR A 10 0.58 6.22 -10.50
N TRP A 11 1.07 7.32 -11.05
CA TRP A 11 2.48 7.61 -11.32
C TRP A 11 2.79 9.06 -10.92
N PRO A 12 4.03 9.45 -10.59
CA PRO A 12 4.33 10.86 -10.30
C PRO A 12 3.82 11.81 -11.40
N PRO A 13 3.19 12.95 -11.02
CA PRO A 13 3.22 13.61 -9.72
C PRO A 13 2.18 13.12 -8.70
N SER A 14 1.45 12.03 -8.95
CA SER A 14 0.61 11.42 -7.92
C SER A 14 1.45 10.94 -6.74
N GLY A 15 0.89 11.03 -5.52
CA GLY A 15 1.52 10.55 -4.30
C GLY A 15 0.85 9.29 -3.73
N GLY A 16 1.38 8.83 -2.61
CA GLY A 16 0.86 7.71 -1.85
C GLY A 16 1.68 6.41 -1.98
N ALA A 17 1.46 5.48 -1.04
CA ALA A 17 2.26 4.26 -0.90
C ALA A 17 2.33 3.40 -2.18
N GLY A 18 1.24 3.39 -2.97
CA GLY A 18 1.20 2.65 -4.23
C GLY A 18 2.10 3.23 -5.31
N VAL A 19 2.26 4.56 -5.36
CA VAL A 19 3.18 5.22 -6.28
C VAL A 19 4.61 4.97 -5.85
N GLN A 20 4.91 5.15 -4.55
CA GLN A 20 6.23 4.88 -3.98
C GLN A 20 6.70 3.46 -4.30
N ARG A 21 5.80 2.44 -4.20
CA ARG A 21 6.14 1.04 -4.51
C ARG A 21 6.74 0.90 -5.90
N TRP A 22 6.05 1.42 -6.92
CA TRP A 22 6.49 1.21 -8.30
C TRP A 22 7.65 2.13 -8.70
N VAL A 23 7.67 3.37 -8.24
CA VAL A 23 8.82 4.27 -8.43
C VAL A 23 10.10 3.64 -7.86
N LYS A 24 10.04 3.10 -6.62
CA LYS A 24 11.19 2.47 -5.98
C LYS A 24 11.59 1.14 -6.65
N PHE A 25 10.66 0.31 -7.15
CA PHE A 25 11.03 -0.86 -7.97
C PHE A 25 11.77 -0.45 -9.24
N ILE A 26 11.27 0.55 -9.94
CA ILE A 26 11.88 1.04 -11.17
C ILE A 26 13.26 1.65 -10.91
N LYS A 27 13.46 2.37 -9.81
CA LYS A 27 14.76 2.86 -9.34
C LYS A 27 15.82 1.75 -9.31
N TYR A 28 15.45 0.56 -8.86
CA TYR A 28 16.39 -0.57 -8.71
C TYR A 28 16.37 -1.58 -9.87
N PHE A 29 15.50 -1.44 -10.88
CA PHE A 29 15.41 -2.40 -12.00
C PHE A 29 16.69 -2.50 -12.83
N LYS A 30 17.38 -1.39 -13.07
CA LYS A 30 18.66 -1.41 -13.79
C LYS A 30 19.70 -2.31 -13.12
N ASN A 31 19.73 -2.34 -11.79
CA ASN A 31 20.62 -3.21 -11.00
C ASN A 31 20.28 -4.70 -11.14
N GLN A 32 19.12 -5.01 -11.72
CA GLN A 32 18.64 -6.37 -11.98
C GLN A 32 18.59 -6.69 -13.50
N ASN A 33 19.25 -5.91 -14.32
CA ASN A 33 19.23 -6.07 -15.79
C ASN A 33 17.84 -5.97 -16.42
N ILE A 34 16.94 -5.16 -15.83
CA ILE A 34 15.58 -4.91 -16.33
C ILE A 34 15.50 -3.48 -16.85
N ASP A 35 14.92 -3.33 -18.04
CA ASP A 35 14.64 -2.05 -18.69
C ASP A 35 13.13 -1.76 -18.64
N PRO A 36 12.66 -0.85 -17.77
CA PRO A 36 11.24 -0.59 -17.59
C PRO A 36 10.68 0.39 -18.62
N TYR A 37 9.52 0.04 -19.16
CA TYR A 37 8.65 0.90 -19.95
C TYR A 37 7.36 1.13 -19.17
N ILE A 38 6.92 2.37 -19.01
CA ILE A 38 5.80 2.72 -18.16
C ILE A 38 4.66 3.28 -19.00
N ILE A 39 3.44 2.80 -18.78
CA ILE A 39 2.23 3.46 -19.26
C ILE A 39 1.45 3.97 -18.05
N SER A 40 1.13 5.25 -18.08
CA SER A 40 0.33 5.89 -17.04
C SER A 40 -0.67 6.88 -17.64
N VAL A 41 -1.60 7.36 -16.79
CA VAL A 41 -2.51 8.43 -17.17
C VAL A 41 -1.75 9.77 -17.18
N ASP A 42 -2.09 10.61 -18.12
CA ASP A 42 -1.58 11.98 -18.20
C ASP A 42 -2.16 12.81 -17.03
N PRO A 43 -1.30 13.45 -16.21
CA PRO A 43 -1.71 14.24 -15.06
C PRO A 43 -2.75 15.32 -15.37
N ASP A 44 -2.73 15.88 -16.58
CA ASP A 44 -3.68 16.93 -17.00
C ASP A 44 -5.12 16.40 -17.12
N PHE A 45 -5.30 15.10 -17.34
CA PHE A 45 -6.60 14.44 -17.44
C PHE A 45 -6.96 13.64 -16.18
N ALA A 46 -5.98 13.36 -15.32
CA ALA A 46 -6.14 12.50 -14.16
C ALA A 46 -6.83 13.20 -12.99
N SER A 47 -7.46 12.41 -12.13
CA SER A 47 -7.98 12.86 -10.84
C SER A 47 -7.20 12.19 -9.72
N TYR A 48 -6.06 12.76 -9.33
CA TYR A 48 -5.25 12.24 -8.24
C TYR A 48 -5.77 12.72 -6.88
N PRO A 49 -5.89 11.84 -5.88
CA PRO A 49 -6.30 12.22 -4.52
C PRO A 49 -5.18 12.90 -3.74
N VAL A 50 -3.92 12.62 -4.08
CA VAL A 50 -2.72 13.19 -3.46
C VAL A 50 -1.71 13.53 -4.53
N ILE A 51 -1.06 14.68 -4.40
CA ILE A 51 0.06 15.10 -5.26
C ILE A 51 1.34 15.10 -4.43
N ASP A 52 2.37 14.44 -4.93
CA ASP A 52 3.71 14.44 -4.37
C ASP A 52 4.75 14.48 -5.48
N LYS A 53 5.25 15.67 -5.75
CA LYS A 53 6.26 15.89 -6.81
C LYS A 53 7.66 15.39 -6.39
N SER A 54 7.91 15.14 -5.12
CA SER A 54 9.24 14.69 -4.66
C SER A 54 9.62 13.32 -5.22
N LEU A 55 8.62 12.48 -5.51
CA LEU A 55 8.82 11.14 -6.08
C LEU A 55 9.38 11.17 -7.52
N ILE A 56 9.32 12.31 -8.21
CA ILE A 56 9.93 12.47 -9.54
C ILE A 56 11.43 12.26 -9.47
N ASN A 57 12.07 12.68 -8.39
CA ASN A 57 13.52 12.58 -8.20
C ASN A 57 14.02 11.12 -8.07
N ASP A 58 13.14 10.19 -7.73
CA ASP A 58 13.45 8.76 -7.63
C ASP A 58 13.33 8.01 -8.96
N ILE A 59 12.79 8.66 -10.00
CA ILE A 59 12.67 8.07 -11.33
C ILE A 59 14.03 8.16 -12.02
N PRO A 60 14.65 7.03 -12.44
CA PRO A 60 15.90 7.06 -13.16
C PRO A 60 15.79 7.88 -14.45
N GLU A 61 16.82 8.66 -14.74
CA GLU A 61 16.94 9.33 -16.03
C GLU A 61 16.81 8.31 -17.17
N ASN A 62 16.18 8.68 -18.27
CA ASN A 62 15.92 7.83 -19.44
C ASN A 62 14.90 6.69 -19.18
N THR A 63 14.07 6.76 -18.14
CA THR A 63 12.92 5.86 -18.01
C THR A 63 11.87 6.18 -19.08
N ASN A 64 11.48 5.19 -19.88
CA ASN A 64 10.47 5.36 -20.93
C ASN A 64 9.07 5.46 -20.33
N VAL A 65 8.49 6.66 -20.28
CA VAL A 65 7.15 6.90 -19.74
C VAL A 65 6.21 7.37 -20.84
N TYR A 66 5.13 6.65 -21.06
CA TYR A 66 4.06 6.95 -22.02
C TYR A 66 2.81 7.38 -21.29
N LEU A 67 2.41 8.63 -21.49
CA LEU A 67 1.20 9.19 -20.88
C LEU A 67 0.01 9.08 -21.84
N THR A 68 -1.17 8.79 -21.31
CA THR A 68 -2.41 8.65 -22.09
C THR A 68 -3.57 9.38 -21.44
N LYS A 69 -4.53 9.80 -22.26
CA LYS A 69 -5.78 10.43 -21.78
C LYS A 69 -6.65 9.43 -21.03
N THR A 70 -7.61 9.95 -20.29
CA THR A 70 -8.67 9.18 -19.62
C THR A 70 -10.01 9.88 -19.75
N ASN A 71 -11.10 9.10 -19.69
CA ASN A 71 -12.47 9.62 -19.59
C ASN A 71 -13.01 9.30 -18.20
N GLU A 72 -12.91 10.24 -17.26
CA GLU A 72 -13.34 10.03 -15.90
C GLU A 72 -14.55 10.89 -15.52
N PRO A 73 -15.51 10.34 -14.78
CA PRO A 73 -16.67 11.08 -14.31
C PRO A 73 -16.36 12.11 -13.22
N TYR A 74 -15.09 12.15 -12.75
CA TYR A 74 -14.68 13.04 -11.66
C TYR A 74 -14.68 14.53 -12.02
N SER A 75 -14.60 14.90 -13.30
CA SER A 75 -14.76 16.29 -13.72
C SER A 75 -16.13 16.85 -13.32
N ILE A 76 -17.18 16.02 -13.36
CA ILE A 76 -18.52 16.35 -12.92
C ILE A 76 -18.60 16.32 -11.38
N TYR A 77 -17.98 15.32 -10.74
CA TYR A 77 -17.99 15.19 -9.29
C TYR A 77 -17.23 16.32 -8.58
N LYS A 78 -16.09 16.76 -9.11
CA LYS A 78 -15.33 17.92 -8.59
C LYS A 78 -16.17 19.20 -8.54
N LYS A 79 -17.01 19.43 -9.56
CA LYS A 79 -17.91 20.61 -9.59
C LYS A 79 -18.97 20.58 -8.49
N ILE A 80 -19.35 19.38 -8.01
CA ILE A 80 -20.39 19.20 -6.99
C ILE A 80 -19.80 19.17 -5.58
N ASN A 81 -18.53 18.80 -5.40
CA ASN A 81 -17.93 18.48 -4.09
C ASN A 81 -16.68 19.31 -3.78
N ASN A 82 -16.75 20.61 -3.90
CA ASN A 82 -15.69 21.58 -3.52
C ASN A 82 -14.28 21.20 -3.99
N ASN A 83 -14.13 20.71 -5.21
CA ASN A 83 -12.87 20.31 -5.83
C ASN A 83 -12.10 19.17 -5.13
N GLN A 84 -12.69 18.46 -4.17
CA GLN A 84 -12.04 17.33 -3.50
C GLN A 84 -12.29 16.02 -4.26
N THR A 85 -11.21 15.30 -4.53
CA THR A 85 -11.28 13.92 -5.04
C THR A 85 -11.42 12.97 -3.86
N PRO A 86 -12.48 12.13 -3.78
CA PRO A 86 -12.62 11.21 -2.66
C PRO A 86 -11.51 10.18 -2.66
N TYR A 87 -11.03 9.84 -1.47
CA TYR A 87 -10.12 8.71 -1.26
C TYR A 87 -10.78 7.38 -1.68
N ALA A 88 -9.96 6.38 -1.95
CA ALA A 88 -10.43 5.06 -2.32
C ALA A 88 -11.49 4.56 -1.31
N GLY A 89 -12.66 4.17 -1.83
CA GLY A 89 -13.72 3.58 -1.03
C GLY A 89 -14.48 4.50 -0.08
N PHE A 90 -14.28 5.82 -0.08
CA PHE A 90 -14.86 6.74 0.91
C PHE A 90 -14.52 6.37 2.37
N ALA A 91 -13.40 5.69 2.57
CA ALA A 91 -13.01 5.09 3.84
C ALA A 91 -12.87 6.12 4.99
N ASN A 92 -12.58 7.38 4.66
CA ASN A 92 -12.36 8.46 5.63
C ASN A 92 -13.56 9.43 5.74
N GLU A 93 -14.68 9.10 5.11
CA GLU A 93 -15.90 9.88 5.25
C GLU A 93 -16.75 9.32 6.40
N GLY A 94 -17.24 10.19 7.29
CA GLY A 94 -18.14 9.83 8.37
C GLY A 94 -19.46 9.19 7.87
N ARG A 95 -20.52 9.23 8.67
CA ARG A 95 -21.84 8.71 8.23
C ARG A 95 -22.31 9.46 6.99
N PRO A 96 -22.53 8.77 5.83
CA PRO A 96 -22.89 9.43 4.58
C PRO A 96 -24.27 10.06 4.67
N ASN A 97 -24.39 11.28 4.16
CA ASN A 97 -25.68 11.92 3.93
C ASN A 97 -26.40 11.25 2.73
N PHE A 98 -27.65 11.66 2.44
CA PHE A 98 -28.46 11.05 1.39
C PHE A 98 -27.79 11.15 0.00
N LEU A 99 -27.24 12.30 -0.37
CA LEU A 99 -26.55 12.50 -1.67
C LEU A 99 -25.28 11.65 -1.77
N GLN A 100 -24.53 11.53 -0.68
CA GLN A 100 -23.35 10.65 -0.63
C GLN A 100 -23.72 9.16 -0.76
N LYS A 101 -24.87 8.73 -0.21
CA LYS A 101 -25.40 7.37 -0.42
C LYS A 101 -25.73 7.11 -1.90
N ILE A 102 -26.37 8.06 -2.57
CA ILE A 102 -26.66 8.00 -4.00
C ILE A 102 -25.34 7.92 -4.80
N ALA A 103 -24.37 8.79 -4.50
CA ALA A 103 -23.07 8.76 -5.16
C ALA A 103 -22.33 7.44 -4.97
N ARG A 104 -22.35 6.88 -3.76
CA ARG A 104 -21.78 5.53 -3.46
C ARG A 104 -22.49 4.42 -4.23
N PHE A 105 -23.82 4.49 -4.32
CA PHE A 105 -24.62 3.53 -5.11
C PHE A 105 -24.28 3.62 -6.60
N ILE A 106 -24.25 4.82 -7.17
CA ILE A 106 -23.89 5.03 -8.59
C ILE A 106 -22.47 4.49 -8.85
N ARG A 107 -21.50 4.86 -8.00
CA ARG A 107 -20.11 4.40 -8.15
C ARG A 107 -19.99 2.89 -8.06
N GLY A 108 -20.64 2.25 -7.09
CA GLY A 108 -20.54 0.81 -6.87
C GLY A 108 -21.24 -0.02 -7.94
N ASN A 109 -22.21 0.53 -8.69
CA ASN A 109 -23.03 -0.26 -9.61
C ASN A 109 -22.78 0.06 -11.09
N PHE A 110 -22.36 1.26 -11.44
CA PHE A 110 -22.12 1.66 -12.83
C PHE A 110 -20.64 1.72 -13.20
N PHE A 111 -19.75 1.90 -12.20
CA PHE A 111 -18.31 1.98 -12.41
C PHE A 111 -17.60 0.76 -11.78
N ILE A 112 -17.74 -0.39 -12.45
CA ILE A 112 -17.18 -1.67 -12.00
C ILE A 112 -15.93 -2.00 -12.83
N PRO A 113 -14.80 -2.30 -12.18
CA PRO A 113 -14.56 -2.42 -10.73
C PRO A 113 -14.38 -1.08 -10.03
N ASP A 114 -14.05 -0.01 -10.73
CA ASP A 114 -13.84 1.32 -10.18
C ASP A 114 -14.02 2.43 -11.23
N SER A 115 -14.01 3.67 -10.77
CA SER A 115 -14.25 4.85 -11.59
C SER A 115 -13.08 5.25 -12.52
N ARG A 116 -11.94 4.54 -12.45
CA ARG A 116 -10.79 4.75 -13.35
C ARG A 116 -10.87 3.91 -14.62
N LYS A 117 -11.88 3.06 -14.75
CA LYS A 117 -12.09 2.20 -15.92
C LYS A 117 -12.11 2.97 -17.25
N GLY A 118 -12.49 4.23 -17.25
CA GLY A 118 -12.45 5.09 -18.43
C GLY A 118 -11.05 5.30 -19.04
N TRP A 119 -9.99 4.92 -18.32
CA TRP A 119 -8.61 4.93 -18.79
C TRP A 119 -8.26 3.70 -19.64
N ASN A 120 -8.93 2.57 -19.43
CA ASN A 120 -8.49 1.28 -19.92
C ASN A 120 -8.27 1.20 -21.44
N ASP A 121 -9.18 1.75 -22.24
CA ASP A 121 -9.05 1.68 -23.71
C ASP A 121 -7.89 2.50 -24.23
N PHE A 122 -7.58 3.66 -23.62
CA PHE A 122 -6.43 4.47 -23.97
C PHE A 122 -5.13 3.76 -23.61
N ALA A 123 -5.03 3.20 -22.42
CA ALA A 123 -3.87 2.47 -21.96
C ALA A 123 -3.65 1.18 -22.78
N TYR A 124 -4.72 0.41 -23.06
CA TYR A 124 -4.65 -0.79 -23.89
C TYR A 124 -4.09 -0.49 -25.30
N LYS A 125 -4.68 0.49 -26.00
CA LYS A 125 -4.23 0.88 -27.35
C LYS A 125 -2.76 1.34 -27.36
N LYS A 126 -2.33 2.05 -26.32
CA LYS A 126 -0.94 2.46 -26.17
C LYS A 126 -0.04 1.26 -25.86
N ALA A 127 -0.50 0.34 -25.00
CA ALA A 127 0.25 -0.86 -24.64
C ALA A 127 0.56 -1.74 -25.85
N VAL A 128 -0.45 -2.03 -26.69
CA VAL A 128 -0.25 -2.80 -27.94
C VAL A 128 0.85 -2.18 -28.79
N LYS A 129 0.79 -0.87 -29.04
CA LYS A 129 1.80 -0.17 -29.86
C LYS A 129 3.20 -0.22 -29.24
N VAL A 130 3.32 -0.11 -27.91
CA VAL A 130 4.61 -0.15 -27.23
C VAL A 130 5.17 -1.57 -27.22
N LEU A 131 4.34 -2.59 -26.96
CA LEU A 131 4.76 -3.99 -26.97
C LEU A 131 5.32 -4.41 -28.33
N GLU A 132 4.63 -4.04 -29.42
CA GLU A 132 5.06 -4.32 -30.80
C GLU A 132 6.33 -3.56 -31.15
N LYS A 133 6.33 -2.23 -30.96
CA LYS A 133 7.47 -1.37 -31.34
C LYS A 133 8.77 -1.75 -30.61
N GLU A 134 8.67 -2.03 -29.32
CA GLU A 134 9.82 -2.26 -28.45
C GLU A 134 10.17 -3.74 -28.30
N ASN A 135 9.38 -4.64 -28.91
CA ASN A 135 9.50 -6.10 -28.81
C ASN A 135 9.52 -6.56 -27.34
N ILE A 136 8.48 -6.17 -26.60
CA ILE A 136 8.29 -6.51 -25.18
C ILE A 136 7.31 -7.66 -25.06
N ASP A 137 7.69 -8.70 -24.33
CA ASP A 137 6.88 -9.90 -24.09
C ASP A 137 6.31 -9.98 -22.66
N THR A 138 6.74 -9.12 -21.76
CA THR A 138 6.41 -9.19 -20.35
C THR A 138 5.71 -7.91 -19.89
N VAL A 139 4.51 -8.08 -19.33
CA VAL A 139 3.65 -6.99 -18.85
C VAL A 139 3.36 -7.17 -17.36
N ILE A 140 3.42 -6.06 -16.62
CA ILE A 140 2.96 -5.98 -15.24
C ILE A 140 1.83 -4.96 -15.18
N THR A 141 0.72 -5.34 -14.54
CA THR A 141 -0.35 -4.40 -14.18
C THR A 141 -0.43 -4.29 -12.66
N THR A 142 -0.59 -3.09 -12.13
CA THR A 142 -0.68 -2.89 -10.67
C THR A 142 -1.98 -2.24 -10.26
N SER A 143 -2.55 -2.68 -9.15
CA SER A 143 -3.78 -2.16 -8.56
C SER A 143 -3.66 -1.91 -7.05
N PRO A 144 -4.47 -0.98 -6.46
CA PRO A 144 -5.52 -0.15 -7.08
C PRO A 144 -5.00 0.89 -8.10
N PRO A 145 -5.86 1.32 -9.04
CA PRO A 145 -7.26 0.92 -9.27
C PRO A 145 -7.33 -0.47 -9.89
N HIS A 146 -8.37 -1.24 -9.53
CA HIS A 146 -8.50 -2.63 -9.99
C HIS A 146 -8.86 -2.73 -11.48
N SER A 147 -9.45 -1.67 -12.05
CA SER A 147 -9.67 -1.57 -13.50
C SER A 147 -8.40 -1.70 -14.33
N THR A 148 -7.22 -1.34 -13.79
CA THR A 148 -5.93 -1.54 -14.46
C THR A 148 -5.66 -3.02 -14.76
N GLN A 149 -6.11 -3.94 -13.91
CA GLN A 149 -5.95 -5.38 -14.13
C GLN A 149 -6.70 -5.87 -15.39
N LEU A 150 -7.82 -5.22 -15.72
CA LEU A 150 -8.59 -5.57 -16.93
C LEU A 150 -7.84 -5.23 -18.23
N ILE A 151 -6.87 -4.31 -18.17
CA ILE A 151 -5.98 -4.03 -19.29
C ILE A 151 -5.05 -5.23 -19.52
N GLY A 152 -4.44 -5.74 -18.44
CA GLY A 152 -3.60 -6.93 -18.48
C GLY A 152 -4.37 -8.17 -18.96
N LEU A 153 -5.59 -8.36 -18.46
CA LEU A 153 -6.48 -9.44 -18.88
C LEU A 153 -6.72 -9.39 -20.41
N LYS A 154 -7.13 -8.24 -20.93
CA LYS A 154 -7.38 -8.05 -22.35
C LYS A 154 -6.12 -8.24 -23.20
N LEU A 155 -4.95 -7.75 -22.74
CA LEU A 155 -3.68 -7.97 -23.44
C LEU A 155 -3.32 -9.45 -23.48
N LYS A 156 -3.50 -10.20 -22.37
CA LYS A 156 -3.21 -11.64 -22.30
C LYS A 156 -4.12 -12.46 -23.20
N GLU A 157 -5.41 -12.07 -23.34
CA GLU A 157 -6.36 -12.72 -24.23
C GLU A 157 -6.08 -12.46 -25.71
N THR A 158 -5.44 -11.34 -26.05
CA THR A 158 -5.25 -10.91 -27.45
C THR A 158 -3.82 -11.05 -27.94
N LEU A 159 -2.84 -11.13 -27.07
CA LEU A 159 -1.43 -11.18 -27.38
C LEU A 159 -0.71 -12.31 -26.62
N ASN A 160 0.34 -12.85 -27.23
CA ASN A 160 1.18 -13.86 -26.56
C ASN A 160 2.20 -13.18 -25.64
N ILE A 161 1.76 -12.73 -24.48
CA ILE A 161 2.57 -12.06 -23.48
C ILE A 161 2.63 -12.86 -22.17
N LYS A 162 3.71 -12.67 -21.41
CA LYS A 162 3.77 -13.02 -19.99
C LYS A 162 3.15 -11.89 -19.16
N TRP A 163 2.06 -12.18 -18.46
CA TRP A 163 1.37 -11.18 -17.64
C TRP A 163 1.48 -11.45 -16.15
N ILE A 164 1.99 -10.44 -15.41
CA ILE A 164 2.07 -10.44 -13.95
C ILE A 164 1.03 -9.45 -13.41
N ALA A 165 0.11 -9.92 -12.56
CA ALA A 165 -0.88 -9.09 -11.87
C ALA A 165 -0.38 -8.73 -10.47
N ASP A 166 -0.04 -7.46 -10.20
CA ASP A 166 0.31 -6.94 -8.86
C ASP A 166 -0.96 -6.45 -8.16
N LEU A 167 -1.45 -7.26 -7.20
CA LEU A 167 -2.67 -7.03 -6.43
C LEU A 167 -2.29 -6.62 -5.00
N ARG A 168 -2.23 -5.32 -4.74
CA ARG A 168 -1.78 -4.79 -3.45
C ARG A 168 -2.87 -4.78 -2.37
N ASP A 169 -4.13 -4.83 -2.81
CA ASP A 169 -5.30 -4.85 -1.95
C ASP A 169 -6.20 -6.05 -2.31
N PRO A 170 -6.97 -6.58 -1.33
CA PRO A 170 -7.79 -7.78 -1.54
C PRO A 170 -9.11 -7.46 -2.28
N TRP A 171 -9.06 -6.76 -3.40
CA TRP A 171 -10.13 -6.37 -4.32
C TRP A 171 -11.55 -6.42 -3.71
N THR A 172 -12.31 -7.52 -3.93
CA THR A 172 -13.69 -7.64 -3.42
C THR A 172 -13.79 -7.97 -1.92
N ASP A 173 -12.67 -8.33 -1.26
CA ASP A 173 -12.60 -8.58 0.18
C ASP A 173 -12.09 -7.39 1.00
N ILE A 174 -11.85 -6.25 0.34
CA ILE A 174 -11.41 -5.06 1.05
C ILE A 174 -12.50 -4.58 2.02
N TYR A 175 -12.12 -4.16 3.23
CA TYR A 175 -13.05 -3.87 4.33
C TYR A 175 -14.16 -2.88 3.98
N TYR A 176 -13.89 -1.90 3.12
CA TYR A 176 -14.89 -0.90 2.72
C TYR A 176 -15.77 -1.34 1.53
N TYR A 177 -15.58 -2.52 0.96
CA TYR A 177 -16.35 -2.99 -0.20
C TYR A 177 -17.86 -2.98 0.06
N LYS A 178 -18.28 -3.38 1.27
CA LYS A 178 -19.69 -3.38 1.69
C LYS A 178 -20.31 -1.99 1.70
N SER A 179 -19.53 -0.93 1.95
CA SER A 179 -20.02 0.46 1.99
C SER A 179 -20.37 1.04 0.63
N MET A 180 -20.00 0.37 -0.45
CA MET A 180 -20.26 0.80 -1.84
C MET A 180 -21.67 0.46 -2.34
N LEU A 181 -22.52 -0.19 -1.52
CA LEU A 181 -23.92 -0.48 -1.80
C LEU A 181 -24.15 -1.22 -3.13
N HIS A 182 -23.30 -2.19 -3.44
CA HIS A 182 -23.41 -2.98 -4.68
C HIS A 182 -24.69 -3.80 -4.75
N THR A 183 -25.34 -3.80 -5.92
CA THR A 183 -26.40 -4.78 -6.28
C THR A 183 -25.81 -6.20 -6.42
N LYS A 184 -26.65 -7.22 -6.42
CA LYS A 184 -26.21 -8.61 -6.66
C LYS A 184 -25.51 -8.76 -8.02
N TRP A 185 -26.01 -8.07 -9.05
CA TRP A 185 -25.42 -8.06 -10.39
C TRP A 185 -24.02 -7.42 -10.38
N ALA A 186 -23.88 -6.25 -9.75
CA ALA A 186 -22.60 -5.54 -9.65
C ALA A 186 -21.55 -6.38 -8.92
N LYS A 187 -21.92 -7.00 -7.78
CA LYS A 187 -21.04 -7.92 -7.04
C LYS A 187 -20.59 -9.10 -7.88
N ARG A 188 -21.54 -9.75 -8.58
CA ARG A 188 -21.23 -10.91 -9.44
C ARG A 188 -20.28 -10.51 -10.57
N LYS A 189 -20.50 -9.35 -11.20
CA LYS A 189 -19.64 -8.85 -12.27
C LYS A 189 -18.24 -8.55 -11.79
N ASP A 190 -18.10 -7.91 -10.62
CA ASP A 190 -16.81 -7.56 -10.03
C ASP A 190 -16.03 -8.82 -9.61
N LEU A 191 -16.70 -9.78 -8.95
CA LEU A 191 -16.14 -11.09 -8.63
C LEU A 191 -15.67 -11.85 -9.88
N ASN A 192 -16.42 -11.80 -10.98
CA ASN A 192 -16.02 -12.44 -12.22
C ASN A 192 -14.78 -11.78 -12.82
N TYR A 193 -14.65 -10.46 -12.74
CA TYR A 193 -13.43 -9.76 -13.16
C TYR A 193 -12.24 -10.17 -12.31
N GLU A 194 -12.38 -10.15 -11.00
CA GLU A 194 -11.33 -10.57 -10.08
C GLU A 194 -10.91 -12.01 -10.36
N LYS A 195 -11.89 -12.93 -10.50
CA LYS A 195 -11.64 -14.34 -10.80
C LYS A 195 -10.91 -14.52 -12.13
N GLY A 196 -11.35 -13.84 -13.20
CA GLY A 196 -10.67 -13.88 -14.50
C GLY A 196 -9.21 -13.41 -14.41
N VAL A 197 -8.94 -12.34 -13.66
CA VAL A 197 -7.57 -11.83 -13.45
C VAL A 197 -6.70 -12.87 -12.75
N ILE A 198 -7.18 -13.46 -11.66
CA ILE A 198 -6.38 -14.41 -10.88
C ILE A 198 -6.22 -15.78 -11.57
N GLU A 199 -7.13 -16.16 -12.46
CA GLU A 199 -7.05 -17.41 -13.22
C GLU A 199 -6.15 -17.28 -14.46
N ILE A 200 -6.26 -16.18 -15.21
CA ILE A 200 -5.62 -16.00 -16.53
C ILE A 200 -4.21 -15.41 -16.45
N SER A 201 -3.89 -14.61 -15.43
CA SER A 201 -2.52 -14.09 -15.27
C SER A 201 -1.50 -15.22 -15.12
N ASP A 202 -0.29 -15.06 -15.63
CA ASP A 202 0.79 -16.08 -15.51
C ASP A 202 1.37 -16.12 -14.10
N LYS A 203 1.49 -14.96 -13.46
CA LYS A 203 1.97 -14.81 -12.08
C LYS A 203 1.15 -13.71 -11.38
N ILE A 204 1.02 -13.86 -10.07
CA ILE A 204 0.34 -12.88 -9.21
C ILE A 204 1.33 -12.45 -8.14
N VAL A 205 1.41 -11.15 -7.90
CA VAL A 205 2.15 -10.56 -6.78
C VAL A 205 1.14 -9.96 -5.82
N VAL A 206 1.29 -10.29 -4.53
CA VAL A 206 0.48 -9.73 -3.43
C VAL A 206 1.38 -9.18 -2.35
N VAL A 207 0.85 -8.37 -1.43
CA VAL A 207 1.67 -7.71 -0.40
C VAL A 207 1.74 -8.47 0.92
N SER A 208 0.88 -9.49 1.13
CA SER A 208 0.86 -10.26 2.37
C SER A 208 0.37 -11.70 2.16
N ASP A 209 0.73 -12.60 3.10
CA ASP A 209 0.29 -13.99 3.10
C ASP A 209 -1.23 -14.10 3.27
N SER A 210 -1.84 -13.25 4.08
CA SER A 210 -3.30 -13.23 4.25
C SER A 210 -4.02 -12.90 2.94
N ILE A 211 -3.51 -11.96 2.13
CA ILE A 211 -4.08 -11.68 0.80
C ILE A 211 -3.87 -12.87 -0.14
N LYS A 212 -2.70 -13.52 -0.10
CA LYS A 212 -2.44 -14.75 -0.85
C LYS A 212 -3.50 -15.82 -0.53
N GLN A 213 -3.78 -16.06 0.75
CA GLN A 213 -4.78 -17.04 1.17
C GLN A 213 -6.21 -16.66 0.73
N LEU A 214 -6.57 -15.37 0.82
CA LEU A 214 -7.86 -14.88 0.31
C LEU A 214 -8.03 -15.20 -1.18
N LEU A 215 -6.98 -15.00 -2.00
CA LEU A 215 -7.05 -15.27 -3.44
C LEU A 215 -7.13 -16.76 -3.75
N ILE A 216 -6.36 -17.62 -3.07
CA ILE A 216 -6.40 -19.08 -3.24
C ILE A 216 -7.82 -19.60 -3.00
N ASN A 217 -8.52 -19.09 -1.99
CA ASN A 217 -9.87 -19.51 -1.63
C ASN A 217 -10.95 -19.07 -2.64
N LYS A 218 -10.62 -18.22 -3.63
CA LYS A 218 -11.62 -17.74 -4.63
C LYS A 218 -11.83 -18.67 -5.81
N SER A 219 -10.87 -19.53 -6.12
CA SER A 219 -10.98 -20.47 -7.24
C SER A 219 -10.10 -21.70 -7.04
N ASN A 220 -10.65 -22.86 -7.25
CA ASN A 220 -9.94 -24.14 -7.23
C ASN A 220 -8.96 -24.32 -8.40
N LEU A 221 -9.01 -23.42 -9.40
CA LEU A 221 -8.12 -23.44 -10.57
C LEU A 221 -6.78 -22.72 -10.30
N ILE A 222 -6.65 -22.06 -9.14
CA ILE A 222 -5.45 -21.31 -8.81
C ILE A 222 -4.39 -22.23 -8.20
N GLN A 223 -3.24 -22.32 -8.85
CA GLN A 223 -2.07 -22.98 -8.27
C GLN A 223 -1.37 -22.01 -7.29
N GLU A 224 -1.10 -22.46 -6.08
CA GLU A 224 -0.43 -21.64 -5.07
C GLU A 224 0.93 -21.11 -5.53
N SER A 225 1.68 -21.91 -6.31
CA SER A 225 2.98 -21.55 -6.91
C SER A 225 2.93 -20.33 -7.85
N LYS A 226 1.73 -19.94 -8.29
CA LYS A 226 1.49 -18.76 -9.13
C LYS A 226 1.52 -17.47 -8.32
N ILE A 227 1.25 -17.52 -6.99
CA ILE A 227 1.07 -16.34 -6.15
C ILE A 227 2.33 -16.12 -5.30
N HIS A 228 2.95 -14.98 -5.49
CA HIS A 228 4.17 -14.55 -4.82
C HIS A 228 3.90 -13.38 -3.86
N VAL A 229 4.42 -13.46 -2.64
CA VAL A 229 4.29 -12.37 -1.66
C VAL A 229 5.51 -11.47 -1.77
N ILE A 230 5.27 -10.20 -2.14
CA ILE A 230 6.26 -9.12 -2.16
C ILE A 230 5.67 -7.91 -1.44
N PRO A 231 6.01 -7.69 -0.17
CA PRO A 231 5.50 -6.57 0.62
C PRO A 231 5.89 -5.19 0.06
N ASN A 232 5.38 -4.13 0.67
CA ASN A 232 5.68 -2.77 0.22
C ASN A 232 7.14 -2.36 0.46
N GLY A 233 7.71 -2.65 1.61
CA GLY A 233 9.11 -2.37 1.93
C GLY A 233 9.47 -0.89 2.15
N PHE A 234 10.71 -0.63 2.56
CA PHE A 234 11.32 0.68 2.75
C PHE A 234 12.51 0.88 1.80
N ASP A 235 12.90 2.15 1.53
CA ASP A 235 14.11 2.46 0.78
C ASP A 235 15.26 2.77 1.76
N GLU A 236 16.34 2.01 1.67
CA GLU A 236 17.52 2.17 2.55
C GLU A 236 18.12 3.59 2.45
N GLU A 237 18.04 4.20 1.29
CA GLU A 237 18.60 5.55 1.05
C GLU A 237 17.84 6.63 1.82
N ASP A 238 16.55 6.44 2.11
CA ASP A 238 15.76 7.38 2.90
C ASP A 238 16.28 7.47 4.35
N PHE A 239 16.96 6.43 4.87
CA PHE A 239 17.47 6.29 6.24
C PHE A 239 18.99 6.48 6.36
N SER A 240 19.65 7.02 5.35
CA SER A 240 21.11 7.26 5.36
C SER A 240 21.55 8.44 6.25
N VAL A 241 20.61 9.23 6.75
CA VAL A 241 20.86 10.40 7.61
C VAL A 241 20.82 9.98 9.07
N SER A 242 21.87 10.28 9.84
CA SER A 242 21.87 10.09 11.30
C SER A 242 21.14 11.24 11.98
N SER A 243 20.13 10.94 12.80
CA SER A 243 19.57 11.93 13.72
C SER A 243 20.40 11.98 15.00
N THR A 244 20.84 13.18 15.39
CA THR A 244 21.64 13.41 16.62
C THR A 244 20.82 13.98 17.77
N ASN A 245 19.53 14.20 17.60
CA ASN A 245 18.68 14.74 18.65
C ASN A 245 18.47 13.71 19.77
N LYS A 246 19.07 13.94 20.93
CA LYS A 246 18.72 13.24 22.15
C LYS A 246 17.52 13.95 22.79
N ASN A 247 16.42 13.24 22.92
CA ASN A 247 15.26 13.74 23.66
C ASN A 247 15.56 13.75 25.16
N ASN A 248 15.03 14.72 25.89
CA ASN A 248 15.17 14.79 27.35
C ASN A 248 14.30 13.71 28.06
N LYS A 249 13.30 13.18 27.38
CA LYS A 249 12.42 12.12 27.84
C LYS A 249 12.27 11.09 26.74
N PHE A 250 11.99 9.84 27.13
CA PHE A 250 11.70 8.76 26.18
C PHE A 250 10.55 9.13 25.26
N LEU A 251 10.78 9.07 23.94
CA LEU A 251 9.82 9.51 22.91
C LEU A 251 9.21 8.33 22.19
N LEU A 252 7.91 8.12 22.39
CA LEU A 252 7.06 7.19 21.64
C LEU A 252 6.33 7.96 20.54
N SER A 253 6.58 7.63 19.27
CA SER A 253 6.02 8.37 18.13
C SER A 253 5.13 7.54 17.23
N TYR A 254 4.09 8.19 16.72
CA TYR A 254 3.24 7.70 15.62
C TYR A 254 3.27 8.71 14.47
N VAL A 255 3.60 8.28 13.26
CA VAL A 255 3.60 9.15 12.09
C VAL A 255 2.57 8.67 11.06
N GLY A 256 1.61 9.53 10.69
CA GLY A 256 0.59 9.26 9.68
C GLY A 256 -0.83 9.63 10.09
N THR A 257 -1.81 9.07 9.38
CA THR A 257 -3.24 9.28 9.69
C THR A 257 -3.71 8.28 10.74
N ILE A 258 -4.41 8.76 11.76
CA ILE A 258 -5.04 7.96 12.81
C ILE A 258 -6.47 8.43 13.04
N THR A 259 -7.39 7.50 13.25
CA THR A 259 -8.82 7.76 13.44
C THR A 259 -9.38 6.86 14.54
N LYS A 260 -10.64 7.08 14.93
CA LYS A 260 -11.36 6.27 15.92
C LYS A 260 -11.40 4.76 15.63
N ASP A 261 -11.11 4.33 14.41
CA ASP A 261 -11.07 2.91 14.05
C ASP A 261 -9.79 2.21 14.55
N TYR A 262 -8.85 3.00 15.10
CA TYR A 262 -7.61 2.54 15.73
C TYR A 262 -7.77 2.57 17.24
N PRO A 263 -7.93 1.40 17.92
CA PRO A 263 -8.08 1.36 19.36
C PRO A 263 -6.81 1.83 20.08
N LEU A 264 -6.94 2.84 20.92
CA LEU A 264 -5.83 3.45 21.66
C LEU A 264 -6.04 3.45 23.17
N ASP A 265 -7.12 2.82 23.66
CA ASP A 265 -7.44 2.78 25.09
C ASP A 265 -6.36 2.08 25.91
N SER A 266 -5.82 0.96 25.39
CA SER A 266 -4.75 0.23 26.07
C SER A 266 -3.49 1.07 26.20
N ILE A 267 -3.06 1.77 25.12
CA ILE A 267 -1.87 2.62 25.20
C ILE A 267 -2.09 3.79 26.17
N LYS A 268 -3.28 4.41 26.16
CA LYS A 268 -3.61 5.48 27.11
C LYS A 268 -3.38 4.99 28.56
N LYS A 269 -3.94 3.84 28.91
CA LYS A 269 -3.82 3.29 30.29
C LYS A 269 -2.39 2.88 30.63
N SER A 270 -1.69 2.23 29.68
CA SER A 270 -0.32 1.75 29.93
C SER A 270 0.68 2.86 30.16
N ILE A 271 0.51 4.06 29.56
CA ILE A 271 1.50 5.13 29.64
C ILE A 271 1.17 6.21 30.67
N THR A 272 -0.04 6.23 31.25
CA THR A 272 -0.50 7.30 32.16
C THR A 272 0.48 7.57 33.31
N ASN A 273 1.16 6.52 33.83
CA ASN A 273 2.11 6.63 34.94
C ASN A 273 3.58 6.61 34.50
N LEU A 274 3.86 6.58 33.20
CA LEU A 274 5.22 6.59 32.66
C LEU A 274 5.69 8.01 32.33
N ASN A 275 6.96 8.29 32.64
CA ASN A 275 7.56 9.59 32.29
C ASN A 275 8.07 9.58 30.85
N ILE A 276 7.16 9.49 29.89
CA ILE A 276 7.44 9.45 28.45
C ILE A 276 6.70 10.56 27.72
N ASN A 277 7.15 10.89 26.52
CA ASN A 277 6.42 11.73 25.56
C ASN A 277 5.74 10.83 24.53
N LEU A 278 4.44 11.03 24.31
CA LEU A 278 3.71 10.40 23.21
C LEU A 278 3.40 11.46 22.15
N GLU A 279 3.86 11.26 20.91
CA GLU A 279 3.66 12.23 19.84
C GLU A 279 2.99 11.59 18.61
N PHE A 280 1.97 12.27 18.10
CA PHE A 280 1.31 11.95 16.85
C PHE A 280 1.59 13.03 15.81
N THR A 281 2.23 12.68 14.70
CA THR A 281 2.49 13.61 13.60
C THR A 281 1.67 13.20 12.38
N GLY A 282 0.76 14.07 11.93
CA GLY A 282 -0.10 13.82 10.78
C GLY A 282 -1.56 14.19 11.02
N LYS A 283 -2.49 13.42 10.43
CA LYS A 283 -3.93 13.68 10.57
C LYS A 283 -4.51 12.82 11.67
N ALA A 284 -5.16 13.45 12.65
CA ALA A 284 -5.95 12.78 13.69
C ALA A 284 -7.37 13.32 13.68
N ASP A 285 -8.38 12.47 13.81
CA ASP A 285 -9.76 12.89 13.96
C ASP A 285 -10.04 13.42 15.39
N HIS A 286 -11.18 14.14 15.55
CA HIS A 286 -11.53 14.74 16.82
C HIS A 286 -11.70 13.71 17.96
N PRO A 287 -12.36 12.54 17.76
CA PRO A 287 -12.46 11.52 18.81
C PRO A 287 -11.10 11.02 19.30
N THR A 288 -10.15 10.77 18.40
CA THR A 288 -8.79 10.34 18.76
C THR A 288 -8.05 11.41 19.56
N LYS A 289 -8.13 12.67 19.12
CA LYS A 289 -7.54 13.79 19.87
C LYS A 289 -8.15 13.94 21.26
N HIS A 290 -9.46 13.82 21.37
CA HIS A 290 -10.17 13.91 22.66
C HIS A 290 -9.76 12.76 23.62
N LEU A 291 -9.59 11.54 23.09
CA LEU A 291 -9.19 10.38 23.90
C LEU A 291 -7.81 10.58 24.55
N LEU A 292 -6.88 11.22 23.85
CA LEU A 292 -5.46 11.30 24.23
C LEU A 292 -4.99 12.71 24.60
N ASN A 293 -5.89 13.69 24.74
CA ASN A 293 -5.57 15.10 24.95
C ASN A 293 -4.66 15.40 26.15
N GLU A 294 -4.70 14.57 27.21
CA GLU A 294 -3.92 14.75 28.44
C GLU A 294 -2.52 14.12 28.37
N ILE A 295 -2.28 13.21 27.44
CA ILE A 295 -1.08 12.37 27.41
C ILE A 295 -0.31 12.42 26.10
N ALA A 296 -0.86 13.04 25.06
CA ALA A 296 -0.24 13.06 23.74
C ALA A 296 -0.18 14.47 23.12
N VAL A 297 0.90 14.72 22.40
CA VAL A 297 1.08 15.90 21.55
C VAL A 297 0.69 15.57 20.12
N PHE A 298 -0.10 16.43 19.47
CA PHE A 298 -0.54 16.28 18.10
C PHE A 298 0.10 17.32 17.19
N ASN A 299 0.96 16.88 16.29
CA ASN A 299 1.66 17.71 15.31
C ASN A 299 0.98 17.62 13.94
N ASN A 300 1.11 18.66 13.13
CA ASN A 300 0.56 18.71 11.79
C ASN A 300 1.27 17.72 10.84
N HIS A 301 0.65 17.49 9.68
CA HIS A 301 1.25 16.68 8.62
C HIS A 301 2.56 17.30 8.12
N VAL A 302 3.58 16.47 7.97
CA VAL A 302 4.92 16.85 7.48
C VAL A 302 5.23 16.13 6.15
N LYS A 303 6.24 16.62 5.43
CA LYS A 303 6.74 15.96 4.21
C LYS A 303 7.46 14.65 4.55
N HIS A 304 7.56 13.76 3.55
CA HIS A 304 8.16 12.42 3.75
C HIS A 304 9.56 12.48 4.38
N LYS A 305 10.47 13.33 3.89
CA LYS A 305 11.80 13.49 4.47
C LYS A 305 11.79 13.90 5.95
N GLU A 306 10.87 14.79 6.32
CA GLU A 306 10.70 15.20 7.72
C GLU A 306 10.12 14.06 8.56
N SER A 307 9.18 13.27 8.00
CA SER A 307 8.66 12.09 8.70
C SER A 307 9.75 11.08 9.00
N ILE A 308 10.66 10.82 8.06
CA ILE A 308 11.82 9.94 8.31
C ILE A 308 12.71 10.48 9.43
N ASN A 309 12.99 11.78 9.45
CA ASN A 309 13.78 12.38 10.52
C ASN A 309 13.10 12.22 11.89
N LEU A 310 11.78 12.36 11.98
CA LEU A 310 11.03 12.13 13.22
C LEU A 310 11.12 10.66 13.66
N LEU A 311 11.00 9.71 12.73
CA LEU A 311 11.17 8.28 13.05
C LEU A 311 12.58 7.99 13.60
N LEU A 312 13.62 8.57 13.01
CA LEU A 312 15.00 8.40 13.46
C LEU A 312 15.28 9.06 14.82
N ALA A 313 14.58 10.16 15.13
CA ALA A 313 14.70 10.88 16.40
C ALA A 313 13.92 10.23 17.56
N SER A 314 12.99 9.30 17.26
CA SER A 314 12.17 8.61 18.26
C SER A 314 12.97 7.52 18.98
N ASP A 315 12.59 7.21 20.22
CA ASP A 315 13.12 6.07 20.97
C ASP A 315 12.33 4.79 20.68
N MET A 316 11.02 4.91 20.45
CA MET A 316 10.12 3.82 20.10
C MET A 316 9.05 4.28 19.10
N LEU A 317 8.58 3.38 18.25
CA LEU A 317 7.59 3.67 17.22
C LEU A 317 6.29 2.89 17.47
N LEU A 318 5.17 3.61 17.52
CA LEU A 318 3.84 3.03 17.73
C LEU A 318 3.20 2.65 16.39
N LEU A 319 2.90 1.37 16.23
CA LEU A 319 2.12 0.85 15.10
C LEU A 319 0.76 0.36 15.63
N VAL A 320 -0.33 0.86 15.09
CA VAL A 320 -1.67 0.37 15.43
C VAL A 320 -2.34 -0.17 14.17
N ILE A 321 -2.82 -1.41 14.24
CA ILE A 321 -3.64 -2.02 13.18
C ILE A 321 -5.11 -1.73 13.51
N PRO A 322 -5.91 -1.20 12.59
CA PRO A 322 -7.31 -0.88 12.89
C PRO A 322 -8.12 -2.14 13.20
N LYS A 323 -9.10 -2.01 14.11
CA LYS A 323 -9.98 -3.13 14.52
C LYS A 323 -11.17 -3.25 13.55
N ILE A 324 -10.90 -3.78 12.37
CA ILE A 324 -11.86 -3.96 11.28
C ILE A 324 -11.83 -5.41 10.75
N ALA A 325 -12.78 -5.75 9.87
CA ALA A 325 -12.79 -7.08 9.25
C ALA A 325 -11.53 -7.31 8.39
N ASN A 326 -11.04 -8.54 8.38
CA ASN A 326 -9.84 -8.98 7.61
C ASN A 326 -8.56 -8.20 7.97
N ASN A 327 -8.44 -7.66 9.17
CA ASN A 327 -7.31 -6.83 9.59
C ASN A 327 -5.98 -7.59 9.77
N LYS A 328 -6.00 -8.93 9.87
CA LYS A 328 -4.78 -9.75 9.96
C LYS A 328 -3.82 -9.56 8.78
N GLY A 329 -4.36 -9.28 7.59
CA GLY A 329 -3.58 -9.04 6.38
C GLY A 329 -3.15 -7.58 6.15
N ILE A 330 -3.44 -6.67 7.07
CA ILE A 330 -3.11 -5.26 6.90
C ILE A 330 -1.62 -5.02 7.14
N LEU A 331 -0.89 -4.74 6.05
CA LEU A 331 0.49 -4.28 6.07
C LEU A 331 0.57 -2.82 5.61
N THR A 332 0.69 -1.92 6.57
CA THR A 332 0.81 -0.48 6.27
C THR A 332 2.23 -0.12 5.85
N GLY A 333 2.39 0.95 5.07
CA GLY A 333 3.71 1.48 4.73
C GLY A 333 4.56 1.84 5.96
N LYS A 334 3.90 2.28 7.05
CA LYS A 334 4.55 2.62 8.33
C LYS A 334 5.40 1.48 8.89
N LEU A 335 4.89 0.22 8.86
CA LEU A 335 5.65 -0.93 9.35
C LEU A 335 7.03 -1.00 8.71
N PHE A 336 7.10 -0.81 7.40
CA PHE A 336 8.37 -0.91 6.67
C PHE A 336 9.27 0.30 6.93
N GLU A 337 8.72 1.51 7.01
CA GLU A 337 9.48 2.70 7.41
C GLU A 337 10.03 2.55 8.83
N TYR A 338 9.27 1.94 9.75
CA TYR A 338 9.71 1.66 11.13
C TYR A 338 10.85 0.63 11.18
N LEU A 339 10.78 -0.40 10.33
CA LEU A 339 11.90 -1.34 10.12
C LEU A 339 13.15 -0.61 9.60
N GLY A 340 12.97 0.32 8.64
CA GLY A 340 14.06 1.14 8.10
C GLY A 340 14.68 2.08 9.16
N ALA A 341 13.87 2.64 10.04
CA ALA A 341 14.33 3.50 11.14
C ALA A 341 15.08 2.73 12.23
N ARG A 342 14.92 1.39 12.29
CA ARG A 342 15.58 0.51 13.25
C ARG A 342 15.34 0.91 14.72
N LYS A 343 14.12 1.35 15.02
CA LYS A 343 13.66 1.65 16.37
C LYS A 343 12.74 0.54 16.86
N PRO A 344 12.67 0.27 18.18
CA PRO A 344 11.72 -0.66 18.76
C PRO A 344 10.30 -0.36 18.29
N ILE A 345 9.58 -1.37 17.82
CA ILE A 345 8.19 -1.24 17.33
C ILE A 345 7.24 -1.78 18.39
N LEU A 346 6.42 -0.90 18.96
CA LEU A 346 5.26 -1.26 19.75
C LEU A 346 4.07 -1.40 18.81
N CYS A 347 3.63 -2.63 18.55
CA CYS A 347 2.48 -2.88 17.68
C CYS A 347 1.24 -3.26 18.50
N ILE A 348 0.11 -2.59 18.25
CA ILE A 348 -1.21 -2.95 18.80
C ILE A 348 -2.07 -3.48 17.67
N GLY A 349 -2.49 -4.74 17.77
CA GLY A 349 -3.25 -5.39 16.70
C GLY A 349 -3.33 -6.90 16.85
N PRO A 350 -3.76 -7.62 15.79
CA PRO A 350 -3.79 -9.08 15.79
C PRO A 350 -2.40 -9.68 16.01
N THR A 351 -2.22 -10.42 17.10
CA THR A 351 -0.94 -11.05 17.47
C THR A 351 -0.53 -12.18 16.53
N ASP A 352 -1.46 -12.70 15.76
CA ASP A 352 -1.30 -13.71 14.70
C ASP A 352 -1.37 -13.12 13.27
N GLY A 353 -1.41 -11.78 13.15
CA GLY A 353 -1.48 -11.07 11.87
C GLY A 353 -0.12 -11.01 11.13
N ASP A 354 -0.16 -10.63 9.86
CA ASP A 354 1.04 -10.55 9.02
C ASP A 354 2.04 -9.49 9.52
N ALA A 355 1.55 -8.38 10.11
CA ALA A 355 2.42 -7.39 10.74
C ALA A 355 3.17 -7.96 11.96
N ALA A 356 2.47 -8.74 12.81
CA ALA A 356 3.07 -9.39 13.98
C ALA A 356 4.15 -10.41 13.58
N LYS A 357 3.92 -11.19 12.50
CA LYS A 357 4.90 -12.14 11.96
C LYS A 357 6.18 -11.43 11.51
N ILE A 358 6.05 -10.33 10.75
CA ILE A 358 7.18 -9.53 10.27
C ILE A 358 7.98 -8.93 11.44
N ILE A 359 7.30 -8.33 12.42
CA ILE A 359 7.94 -7.76 13.60
C ILE A 359 8.73 -8.83 14.37
N LYS A 360 8.13 -10.00 14.56
CA LYS A 360 8.77 -11.14 15.23
C LYS A 360 9.98 -11.68 14.44
N GLU A 361 9.84 -11.88 13.12
CA GLU A 361 10.91 -12.35 12.22
C GLU A 361 12.11 -11.40 12.23
N CYS A 362 11.83 -10.10 12.19
CA CYS A 362 12.87 -9.07 12.24
C CYS A 362 13.41 -8.82 13.65
N LYS A 363 12.83 -9.41 14.69
CA LYS A 363 13.10 -9.07 16.10
C LYS A 363 13.06 -7.55 16.33
N ALA A 364 12.10 -6.88 15.69
CA ALA A 364 12.02 -5.43 15.62
C ALA A 364 11.17 -4.82 16.74
N GLY A 365 10.51 -5.65 17.56
CA GLY A 365 9.61 -5.19 18.60
C GLY A 365 8.65 -6.29 19.05
N LYS A 366 7.52 -5.88 19.62
CA LYS A 366 6.46 -6.80 20.07
C LYS A 366 5.07 -6.35 19.60
N THR A 367 4.18 -7.32 19.42
CA THR A 367 2.76 -7.07 19.07
C THR A 367 1.88 -7.53 20.22
N PHE A 368 0.94 -6.69 20.61
CA PHE A 368 0.01 -6.88 21.68
C PHE A 368 -1.43 -6.84 21.18
N ASP A 369 -2.31 -7.62 21.81
CA ASP A 369 -3.75 -7.48 21.60
C ASP A 369 -4.24 -6.09 22.04
N TYR A 370 -5.38 -5.67 21.50
CA TYR A 370 -5.97 -4.35 21.79
C TYR A 370 -6.29 -4.10 23.27
N SER A 371 -6.33 -5.13 24.10
CA SER A 371 -6.65 -5.07 25.52
C SER A 371 -5.48 -5.38 26.45
N ASP A 372 -4.28 -5.65 25.91
CA ASP A 372 -3.12 -6.07 26.70
C ASP A 372 -2.35 -4.86 27.26
N GLU A 373 -2.91 -4.24 28.31
CA GLU A 373 -2.34 -3.06 28.96
C GLU A 373 -1.02 -3.38 29.68
N ASN A 374 -0.94 -4.53 30.35
CA ASN A 374 0.26 -4.91 31.12
C ASN A 374 1.42 -5.26 30.21
N GLY A 375 1.21 -6.05 29.16
CA GLY A 375 2.27 -6.39 28.22
C GLY A 375 2.83 -5.15 27.49
N ILE A 376 1.96 -4.18 27.16
CA ILE A 376 2.38 -2.89 26.57
C ILE A 376 3.26 -2.12 27.55
N TYR A 377 2.84 -2.01 28.83
CA TYR A 377 3.58 -1.32 29.88
C TYR A 377 4.98 -1.93 30.07
N GLU A 378 5.05 -3.25 30.30
CA GLU A 378 6.32 -3.97 30.50
C GLU A 378 7.28 -3.84 29.31
N PHE A 379 6.76 -3.85 28.10
CA PHE A 379 7.60 -3.69 26.91
C PHE A 379 8.15 -2.27 26.78
N ILE A 380 7.38 -1.24 27.13
CA ILE A 380 7.87 0.14 27.16
C ILE A 380 8.98 0.28 28.21
N GLU A 381 8.80 -0.25 29.42
CA GLU A 381 9.85 -0.23 30.46
C GLU A 381 11.12 -0.96 30.02
N THR A 382 11.00 -2.12 29.37
CA THR A 382 12.14 -2.85 28.80
C THR A 382 12.91 -1.99 27.77
N CYS A 383 12.21 -1.19 26.99
CA CYS A 383 12.87 -0.30 26.02
C CYS A 383 13.46 0.94 26.69
N MET A 384 12.82 1.48 27.74
CA MET A 384 13.35 2.62 28.52
C MET A 384 14.64 2.25 29.28
N SER A 385 14.76 1.00 29.74
CA SER A 385 15.98 0.48 30.39
C SER A 385 17.09 0.09 29.41
N ASN A 386 16.87 0.26 28.09
CA ASN A 386 17.79 -0.16 27.01
C ASN A 386 18.07 -1.67 26.98
N GLU A 387 17.19 -2.50 27.52
CA GLU A 387 17.33 -3.96 27.49
C GLU A 387 16.88 -4.55 26.14
N PHE A 388 16.10 -3.80 25.35
CA PHE A 388 15.70 -4.20 24.01
C PHE A 388 16.63 -3.63 22.95
N ILE A 389 17.24 -4.53 22.14
CA ILE A 389 18.17 -4.15 21.07
C ILE A 389 17.66 -4.67 19.73
N PHE A 390 17.56 -3.79 18.74
CA PHE A 390 17.20 -4.13 17.38
C PHE A 390 18.48 -4.43 16.55
N GLU A 391 19.06 -5.61 16.70
CA GLU A 391 20.30 -6.01 16.01
C GLU A 391 20.08 -6.93 14.80
N ASN A 392 18.91 -7.53 14.65
CA ASN A 392 18.65 -8.49 13.60
C ASN A 392 18.67 -7.84 12.21
N LYS A 393 19.38 -8.46 11.27
CA LYS A 393 19.48 -7.98 9.87
C LYS A 393 18.34 -8.45 8.95
N ASN A 394 17.39 -9.26 9.43
CA ASN A 394 16.27 -9.76 8.62
C ASN A 394 15.37 -8.63 8.08
N TYR A 395 15.36 -7.46 8.73
CA TYR A 395 14.64 -6.29 8.22
C TYR A 395 15.09 -5.90 6.81
N LEU A 396 16.33 -6.20 6.40
CA LEU A 396 16.83 -5.94 5.04
C LEU A 396 16.09 -6.75 3.96
N ASN A 397 15.45 -7.87 4.32
CA ASN A 397 14.59 -8.62 3.41
C ASN A 397 13.42 -7.77 2.90
N TYR A 398 13.06 -6.75 3.68
CA TYR A 398 11.99 -5.78 3.38
C TYR A 398 12.52 -4.48 2.77
N SER A 399 13.80 -4.38 2.41
CA SER A 399 14.31 -3.24 1.66
C SER A 399 13.83 -3.28 0.21
N ARG A 400 13.55 -2.12 -0.37
CA ARG A 400 13.13 -2.01 -1.78
C ARG A 400 14.12 -2.65 -2.74
N ARG A 401 15.41 -2.55 -2.44
CA ARG A 401 16.48 -3.19 -3.22
C ARG A 401 16.33 -4.72 -3.22
N ASN A 402 16.15 -5.34 -2.07
CA ASN A 402 16.00 -6.79 -1.96
C ASN A 402 14.64 -7.29 -2.49
N LEU A 403 13.57 -6.54 -2.28
CA LEU A 403 12.26 -6.85 -2.85
C LEU A 403 12.28 -6.74 -4.38
N THR A 404 13.03 -5.79 -4.95
CA THR A 404 13.25 -5.70 -6.41
C THR A 404 14.00 -6.93 -6.93
N LYS A 405 15.01 -7.41 -6.20
CA LYS A 405 15.72 -8.65 -6.53
C LYS A 405 14.77 -9.86 -6.53
N THR A 406 13.84 -9.93 -5.59
CA THR A 406 12.80 -10.97 -5.55
C THR A 406 11.85 -10.86 -6.75
N LEU A 407 11.38 -9.65 -7.07
CA LEU A 407 10.53 -9.41 -8.23
C LEU A 407 11.25 -9.77 -9.54
N SER A 408 12.54 -9.45 -9.66
CA SER A 408 13.34 -9.77 -10.85
C SER A 408 13.43 -11.26 -11.13
N LYS A 409 13.50 -12.11 -10.10
CA LYS A 409 13.45 -13.57 -10.25
C LYS A 409 12.14 -14.00 -10.91
N ILE A 410 11.00 -13.50 -10.41
CA ILE A 410 9.66 -13.81 -10.98
C ILE A 410 9.56 -13.36 -12.45
N LEU A 411 10.13 -12.19 -12.77
CA LEU A 411 10.14 -11.68 -14.14
C LEU A 411 10.97 -12.56 -15.07
N ASN A 412 12.08 -13.13 -14.59
CA ASN A 412 13.00 -13.98 -15.37
C ASN A 412 12.58 -15.44 -15.42
N ASP A 413 11.68 -15.91 -14.52
CA ASP A 413 11.16 -17.27 -14.58
C ASP A 413 10.50 -17.51 -15.94
N LYS A 414 10.90 -18.60 -16.62
CA LYS A 414 10.21 -19.05 -17.83
C LYS A 414 8.80 -19.50 -17.45
N VAL A 415 7.80 -19.06 -18.19
CA VAL A 415 6.47 -19.65 -18.09
C VAL A 415 6.59 -21.04 -18.68
N ASN A 416 6.41 -22.08 -17.87
CA ASN A 416 6.26 -23.44 -18.41
C ASN A 416 4.97 -23.44 -19.23
N ASN A 417 5.09 -23.35 -20.55
CA ASN A 417 3.99 -23.56 -21.48
C ASN A 417 3.66 -25.07 -21.54
N GLU A 418 3.30 -25.67 -20.43
CA GLU A 418 2.52 -26.89 -20.49
C GLU A 418 1.11 -26.49 -20.94
N LYS A 419 0.88 -26.69 -22.25
CA LYS A 419 -0.45 -26.58 -22.85
C LYS A 419 -1.35 -27.56 -22.11
N LEU A 420 -2.38 -27.00 -21.43
CA LEU A 420 -3.56 -27.77 -21.05
C LEU A 420 -4.32 -28.22 -22.31
#